data_df82f961484da39b43e87808c6d83cb1
#
_entry.id   df82f961484da39b43e87808c6d83cb1
#
_cell.length_a   1.000
_cell.length_b   1.000
_cell.length_c   1.000
_cell.angle_alpha   90.00
_cell.angle_beta   90.00
_cell.angle_gamma   90.00
#
_symmetry.space_group_name_H-M   'P 1'
#
loop_
_entity.id
_entity.type
_entity.pdbx_description
1 polymer ?
#
loop_
_entity_poly.entity_id
_entity_poly.type
_entity_poly.pdbx_seq_one_letter_code
_entity_poly.pdbx_strand_id
1 'polypeptide(L)'
;AWLQSQGLPLQGVRVSDGSGLDRSDRVTSRFLTALLLRMDQHPYARYYMGSMAVAGQRGTLRHLFSGTSLDGMLYGKTGTLTGVRAISGILQTSDGPRFVSAISNGGTTPNRTIGRVMAQVQNVSLCASSTASADLRTR
;
A
#
# COMPACT_ATOMS: atom_id res chain seq x y z
N ALA A 1 4.30 23.08 0.26
CA ALA A 1 3.22 23.38 1.18
C ALA A 1 2.93 22.19 2.12
N TRP A 2 1.67 21.70 2.27
CA TRP A 2 1.30 20.72 3.30
C TRP A 2 2.11 19.40 3.24
N LEU A 3 2.26 18.78 2.08
CA LEU A 3 3.03 17.53 1.94
C LEU A 3 4.46 17.67 2.46
N GLN A 4 5.08 18.82 2.22
CA GLN A 4 6.44 19.12 2.67
C GLN A 4 6.50 19.30 4.20
N SER A 5 5.52 19.96 4.80
CA SER A 5 5.44 20.14 6.26
C SER A 5 5.20 18.81 7.00
N GLN A 6 4.71 17.78 6.31
CA GLN A 6 4.52 16.44 6.88
C GLN A 6 5.77 15.56 6.84
N GLY A 7 6.91 16.06 6.34
CA GLY A 7 8.15 15.28 6.23
C GLY A 7 8.09 14.14 5.21
N LEU A 8 7.16 14.20 4.24
CA LEU A 8 6.99 13.15 3.25
C LEU A 8 8.12 13.15 2.20
N PRO A 9 8.53 11.99 1.67
CA PRO A 9 9.59 11.88 0.67
C PRO A 9 9.09 12.37 -0.70
N LEU A 10 9.33 13.62 -1.03
CA LEU A 10 8.82 14.27 -2.25
C LEU A 10 9.73 14.13 -3.47
N GLN A 11 10.86 13.45 -3.37
CA GLN A 11 11.73 13.21 -4.52
C GLN A 11 10.99 12.43 -5.62
N GLY A 12 10.93 12.98 -6.83
CA GLY A 12 10.21 12.39 -7.95
C GLY A 12 8.68 12.55 -7.89
N VAL A 13 8.17 13.35 -6.94
CA VAL A 13 6.74 13.66 -6.83
C VAL A 13 6.45 14.99 -7.51
N ARG A 14 5.45 15.01 -8.39
CA ARG A 14 4.86 16.17 -9.01
C ARG A 14 3.35 16.01 -9.02
N VAL A 15 2.64 16.96 -8.47
CA VAL A 15 1.18 17.04 -8.49
C VAL A 15 0.80 18.28 -9.28
N SER A 16 0.24 18.09 -10.46
CA SER A 16 -0.20 19.16 -11.35
C SER A 16 -1.66 19.53 -11.07
N ASP A 17 -2.48 18.52 -10.77
CA ASP A 17 -3.87 18.73 -10.39
C ASP A 17 -4.28 17.79 -9.25
N GLY A 18 -5.50 17.93 -8.75
CA GLY A 18 -6.08 17.07 -7.71
C GLY A 18 -6.96 15.93 -8.27
N SER A 19 -7.13 15.82 -9.58
CA SER A 19 -8.02 14.82 -10.20
C SER A 19 -7.33 13.46 -10.35
N GLY A 20 -6.00 13.45 -10.47
CA GLY A 20 -5.20 12.26 -10.78
C GLY A 20 -5.32 11.81 -12.23
N LEU A 21 -5.85 12.64 -13.13
CA LEU A 21 -5.99 12.35 -14.56
C LEU A 21 -4.90 13.01 -15.41
N ASP A 22 -4.22 14.01 -14.87
CA ASP A 22 -3.13 14.70 -15.58
C ASP A 22 -1.93 13.74 -15.72
N ARG A 23 -1.52 13.53 -16.97
CA ARG A 23 -0.37 12.67 -17.29
C ARG A 23 0.97 13.26 -16.89
N SER A 24 1.03 14.52 -16.46
CA SER A 24 2.21 15.14 -15.89
C SER A 24 2.40 14.83 -14.39
N ASP A 25 1.38 14.31 -13.73
CA ASP A 25 1.47 13.85 -12.35
C ASP A 25 2.50 12.73 -12.20
N ARG A 26 3.29 12.80 -11.17
CA ARG A 26 4.31 11.81 -10.82
C ARG A 26 4.22 11.51 -9.34
N VAL A 27 4.16 10.24 -9.02
CA VAL A 27 4.23 9.74 -7.65
C VAL A 27 5.14 8.51 -7.58
N THR A 28 5.72 8.26 -6.44
CA THR A 28 6.52 7.06 -6.19
C THR A 28 5.81 6.15 -5.20
N SER A 29 6.07 4.84 -5.27
CA SER A 29 5.54 3.89 -4.27
C SER A 29 5.99 4.27 -2.86
N ARG A 30 7.23 4.75 -2.71
CA ARG A 30 7.76 5.23 -1.44
C ARG A 30 6.94 6.40 -0.86
N PHE A 31 6.60 7.38 -1.70
CA PHE A 31 5.75 8.50 -1.28
C PHE A 31 4.36 8.02 -0.85
N LEU A 32 3.72 7.16 -1.65
CA LEU A 32 2.37 6.65 -1.33
C LEU A 32 2.35 5.84 -0.04
N THR A 33 3.35 4.99 0.20
CA THR A 33 3.48 4.22 1.44
C THR A 33 3.71 5.15 2.65
N ALA A 34 4.57 6.17 2.52
CA ALA A 34 4.81 7.15 3.57
C ALA A 34 3.54 7.97 3.88
N LEU A 35 2.75 8.31 2.86
CA LEU A 35 1.47 9.00 3.02
C LEU A 35 0.46 8.12 3.78
N LEU A 36 0.37 6.84 3.46
CA LEU A 36 -0.48 5.88 4.17
C LEU A 36 -0.11 5.79 5.65
N LEU A 37 1.18 5.64 5.96
CA LEU A 37 1.70 5.63 7.33
C LEU A 37 1.37 6.92 8.08
N ARG A 38 1.47 8.07 7.39
CA ARG A 38 1.12 9.36 8.00
C ARG A 38 -0.38 9.46 8.26
N MET A 39 -1.21 8.95 7.36
CA MET A 39 -2.67 8.94 7.51
C MET A 39 -3.14 7.96 8.59
N ASP A 40 -2.44 6.88 8.83
CA ASP A 40 -2.72 5.93 9.92
C ASP A 40 -2.62 6.59 11.30
N GLN A 41 -1.71 7.54 11.45
CA GLN A 41 -1.52 8.31 12.68
C GLN A 41 -2.41 9.57 12.76
N HIS A 42 -3.25 9.82 11.77
CA HIS A 42 -4.09 11.01 11.72
C HIS A 42 -5.37 10.83 12.57
N PRO A 43 -5.90 11.89 13.22
CA PRO A 43 -7.17 11.79 13.97
C PRO A 43 -8.35 11.23 13.17
N TYR A 44 -8.34 11.39 11.86
CA TYR A 44 -9.35 10.84 10.94
C TYR A 44 -8.95 9.50 10.29
N ALA A 45 -7.94 8.80 10.82
CA ALA A 45 -7.46 7.52 10.26
C ALA A 45 -8.60 6.54 9.98
N ARG A 46 -9.51 6.33 10.93
CA ARG A 46 -10.64 5.41 10.78
C ARG A 46 -11.55 5.72 9.59
N TYR A 47 -11.78 7.00 9.31
CA TYR A 47 -12.61 7.43 8.18
C TYR A 47 -11.87 7.25 6.86
N TYR A 48 -10.59 7.59 6.84
CA TYR A 48 -9.72 7.38 5.69
C TYR A 48 -9.64 5.90 5.32
N MET A 49 -9.35 5.04 6.30
CA MET A 49 -9.33 3.58 6.11
C MET A 49 -10.70 3.02 5.69
N GLY A 50 -11.77 3.47 6.35
CA GLY A 50 -13.15 3.07 6.05
C GLY A 50 -13.60 3.44 4.64
N SER A 51 -13.04 4.48 4.02
CA SER A 51 -13.34 4.89 2.64
C SER A 51 -12.66 4.04 1.57
N MET A 52 -11.70 3.21 1.92
CA MET A 52 -10.97 2.38 0.95
C MET A 52 -11.84 1.27 0.36
N ALA A 53 -11.58 0.91 -0.88
CA ALA A 53 -12.09 -0.31 -1.49
C ALA A 53 -11.49 -1.55 -0.82
N VAL A 54 -12.20 -2.68 -0.88
CA VAL A 54 -11.76 -3.95 -0.29
C VAL A 54 -11.69 -5.02 -1.38
N ALA A 55 -10.56 -5.70 -1.47
CA ALA A 55 -10.35 -6.76 -2.44
C ALA A 55 -11.43 -7.84 -2.34
N GLY A 56 -11.97 -8.24 -3.49
CA GLY A 56 -13.03 -9.25 -3.60
C GLY A 56 -14.40 -8.81 -3.10
N GLN A 57 -14.56 -7.63 -2.45
CA GLN A 57 -15.77 -7.30 -1.71
C GLN A 57 -16.43 -5.98 -2.11
N ARG A 58 -15.71 -4.86 -2.13
CA ARG A 58 -16.34 -3.55 -2.39
C ARG A 58 -15.45 -2.57 -3.14
N GLY A 59 -16.10 -1.56 -3.74
CA GLY A 59 -15.46 -0.47 -4.45
C GLY A 59 -14.72 -0.95 -5.69
N THR A 60 -13.66 -0.25 -6.08
CA THR A 60 -12.90 -0.55 -7.30
C THR A 60 -12.07 -1.84 -7.21
N LEU A 61 -11.95 -2.44 -6.02
CA LEU A 61 -11.26 -3.71 -5.79
C LEU A 61 -12.22 -4.92 -5.74
N ARG A 62 -13.54 -4.73 -5.81
CA ARG A 62 -14.51 -5.83 -5.59
C ARG A 62 -14.39 -6.99 -6.58
N HIS A 63 -13.88 -6.74 -7.78
CA HIS A 63 -13.66 -7.76 -8.81
C HIS A 63 -12.19 -8.14 -8.97
N LEU A 64 -11.32 -7.59 -8.11
CA LEU A 64 -9.91 -7.89 -8.09
C LEU A 64 -9.59 -8.76 -6.88
N PHE A 65 -8.83 -9.83 -7.13
CA PHE A 65 -8.30 -10.72 -6.09
C PHE A 65 -9.35 -11.56 -5.34
N SER A 66 -10.59 -11.64 -5.84
CA SER A 66 -11.60 -12.53 -5.29
C SER A 66 -11.12 -13.99 -5.31
N GLY A 67 -11.37 -14.72 -4.22
CA GLY A 67 -10.92 -16.11 -4.06
C GLY A 67 -9.41 -16.30 -3.91
N THR A 68 -8.64 -15.23 -3.71
CA THR A 68 -7.21 -15.30 -3.41
C THR A 68 -6.94 -14.99 -1.93
N SER A 69 -5.68 -15.12 -1.48
CA SER A 69 -5.29 -14.75 -0.11
C SER A 69 -5.48 -13.26 0.20
N LEU A 70 -5.68 -12.43 -0.82
CA LEU A 70 -5.91 -10.99 -0.66
C LEU A 70 -7.40 -10.64 -0.49
N ASP A 71 -8.32 -11.59 -0.73
CA ASP A 71 -9.75 -11.38 -0.60
C ASP A 71 -10.12 -10.97 0.82
N GLY A 72 -10.75 -9.82 0.98
CA GLY A 72 -11.05 -9.23 2.27
C GLY A 72 -9.84 -8.70 3.08
N MET A 73 -8.61 -8.97 2.64
CA MET A 73 -7.38 -8.64 3.36
C MET A 73 -6.67 -7.39 2.84
N LEU A 74 -6.93 -6.97 1.61
CA LEU A 74 -6.35 -5.77 1.01
C LEU A 74 -7.39 -4.65 0.96
N TYR A 75 -7.12 -3.58 1.67
CA TYR A 75 -7.88 -2.33 1.68
C TYR A 75 -7.09 -1.29 0.90
N GLY A 76 -7.67 -0.65 -0.12
CA GLY A 76 -6.85 0.26 -0.91
C GLY A 76 -7.59 1.11 -1.92
N LYS A 77 -6.81 1.97 -2.57
CA LYS A 77 -7.21 2.79 -3.71
C LYS A 77 -6.49 2.32 -4.96
N THR A 78 -7.26 2.12 -6.03
CA THR A 78 -6.72 1.81 -7.35
C THR A 78 -6.40 3.08 -8.13
N GLY A 79 -5.37 3.04 -8.96
CA GLY A 79 -5.07 3.99 -10.01
C GLY A 79 -5.11 3.29 -11.37
N THR A 80 -5.82 3.89 -12.34
CA THR A 80 -5.96 3.32 -13.67
C THR A 80 -5.91 4.42 -14.73
N LEU A 81 -4.85 4.42 -15.51
CA LEU A 81 -4.73 5.19 -16.75
C LEU A 81 -4.26 4.26 -17.87
N THR A 82 -4.36 4.68 -19.11
CA THR A 82 -3.80 3.91 -20.24
C THR A 82 -2.31 3.67 -20.01
N GLY A 83 -1.90 2.40 -19.94
CA GLY A 83 -0.52 2.00 -19.66
C GLY A 83 -0.09 2.07 -18.20
N VAL A 84 -0.95 2.51 -17.27
CA VAL A 84 -0.62 2.60 -15.84
C VAL A 84 -1.66 1.88 -15.00
N ARG A 85 -1.20 1.09 -14.05
CA ARG A 85 -2.00 0.51 -12.97
C ARG A 85 -1.29 0.71 -11.65
N ALA A 86 -2.03 1.09 -10.63
CA ALA A 86 -1.51 1.24 -9.30
C ALA A 86 -2.51 0.73 -8.27
N ILE A 87 -2.00 0.22 -7.16
CA ILE A 87 -2.76 -0.08 -5.95
C ILE A 87 -1.93 0.39 -4.77
N SER A 88 -2.54 1.17 -3.89
CA SER A 88 -1.92 1.65 -2.67
C SER A 88 -2.90 1.48 -1.52
N GLY A 89 -2.45 0.93 -0.39
CA GLY A 89 -3.37 0.62 0.71
C GLY A 89 -2.74 -0.15 1.84
N ILE A 90 -3.59 -0.89 2.56
CA ILE A 90 -3.25 -1.64 3.76
C ILE A 90 -3.56 -3.10 3.51
N LEU A 91 -2.56 -3.92 3.71
CA LEU A 91 -2.64 -5.37 3.62
C LEU A 91 -2.64 -5.94 5.04
N GLN A 92 -3.71 -6.65 5.39
CA GLN A 92 -3.78 -7.39 6.64
C GLN A 92 -2.92 -8.64 6.56
N THR A 93 -2.08 -8.86 7.56
CA THR A 93 -1.23 -10.04 7.67
C THR A 93 -1.33 -10.64 9.08
N SER A 94 -0.79 -11.86 9.28
CA SER A 94 -0.70 -12.48 10.61
C SER A 94 0.08 -11.64 11.62
N ASP A 95 1.05 -10.86 11.15
CA ASP A 95 1.92 -10.03 11.98
C ASP A 95 1.40 -8.58 12.13
N GLY A 96 0.16 -8.33 11.70
CA GLY A 96 -0.46 -7.01 11.71
C GLY A 96 -0.55 -6.34 10.34
N PRO A 97 -1.08 -5.10 10.28
CA PRO A 97 -1.26 -4.39 9.03
C PRO A 97 0.06 -3.96 8.39
N ARG A 98 0.15 -4.07 7.06
CA ARG A 98 1.28 -3.57 6.26
C ARG A 98 0.81 -2.53 5.27
N PHE A 99 1.52 -1.42 5.19
CA PHE A 99 1.26 -0.37 4.23
C PHE A 99 1.98 -0.69 2.93
N VAL A 100 1.22 -0.83 1.86
CA VAL A 100 1.73 -1.31 0.57
C VAL A 100 1.39 -0.35 -0.55
N SER A 101 2.29 -0.22 -1.53
CA SER A 101 2.05 0.54 -2.74
C SER A 101 2.80 -0.08 -3.90
N ALA A 102 2.09 -0.37 -4.98
CA ALA A 102 2.64 -0.91 -6.20
C ALA A 102 2.14 -0.11 -7.41
N ILE A 103 3.04 0.25 -8.31
CA ILE A 103 2.78 0.96 -9.55
C ILE A 103 3.39 0.16 -10.70
N SER A 104 2.59 -0.11 -11.72
CA SER A 104 3.02 -0.73 -12.97
C SER A 104 2.80 0.24 -14.13
N ASN A 105 3.89 0.59 -14.80
CA ASN A 105 3.90 1.40 -16.03
C ASN A 105 4.10 0.45 -17.22
N GLY A 106 3.00 0.07 -17.87
CA GLY A 106 3.02 -0.92 -18.95
C GLY A 106 2.75 -2.35 -18.47
N GLY A 107 3.02 -3.33 -19.35
CA GLY A 107 2.76 -4.75 -19.11
C GLY A 107 1.37 -5.21 -19.54
N THR A 108 1.24 -6.52 -19.84
CA THR A 108 0.01 -7.14 -20.34
C THR A 108 -0.94 -7.57 -19.23
N THR A 109 -0.42 -7.85 -18.03
CA THR A 109 -1.21 -8.34 -16.89
C THR A 109 -0.85 -7.62 -15.58
N PRO A 110 -0.92 -6.27 -15.52
CA PRO A 110 -0.41 -5.51 -14.38
C PRO A 110 -1.12 -5.85 -13.06
N ASN A 111 -2.43 -6.03 -13.05
CA ASN A 111 -3.17 -6.38 -11.84
C ASN A 111 -2.75 -7.75 -11.28
N ARG A 112 -2.49 -8.73 -12.17
CA ARG A 112 -2.00 -10.06 -11.77
C ARG A 112 -0.61 -9.97 -11.15
N THR A 113 0.26 -9.17 -11.75
CA THR A 113 1.63 -8.96 -11.23
C THR A 113 1.60 -8.27 -9.86
N ILE A 114 0.83 -7.19 -9.72
CA ILE A 114 0.64 -6.49 -8.44
C ILE A 114 0.09 -7.46 -7.38
N GLY A 115 -0.95 -8.24 -7.70
CA GLY A 115 -1.55 -9.21 -6.79
C GLY A 115 -0.55 -10.27 -6.31
N ARG A 116 0.30 -10.80 -7.21
CA ARG A 116 1.36 -11.75 -6.84
C ARG A 116 2.37 -11.15 -5.87
N VAL A 117 2.83 -9.93 -6.12
CA VAL A 117 3.77 -9.23 -5.22
C VAL A 117 3.12 -9.01 -3.85
N MET A 118 1.88 -8.55 -3.80
CA MET A 118 1.17 -8.32 -2.53
C MET A 118 0.94 -9.61 -1.76
N ALA A 119 0.59 -10.72 -2.43
CA ALA A 119 0.46 -12.02 -1.78
C ALA A 119 1.79 -12.53 -1.21
N GLN A 120 2.91 -12.25 -1.88
CA GLN A 120 4.24 -12.55 -1.33
C GLN A 120 4.53 -11.71 -0.08
N VAL A 121 4.25 -10.39 -0.12
CA VAL A 121 4.40 -9.51 1.04
C VAL A 121 3.54 -9.97 2.21
N GLN A 122 2.34 -10.52 1.96
CA GLN A 122 1.46 -11.04 2.99
C GLN A 122 2.10 -12.19 3.78
N ASN A 123 2.90 -13.03 3.12
CA ASN A 123 3.49 -14.24 3.68
C ASN A 123 4.91 -14.04 4.25
N VAL A 124 5.52 -12.87 4.07
CA VAL A 124 6.85 -12.59 4.63
C VAL A 124 6.73 -12.23 6.10
N SER A 125 7.37 -12.97 7.00
CA SER A 125 7.56 -12.54 8.38
C SER A 125 8.63 -11.46 8.46
N LEU A 126 8.31 -10.31 9.06
CA LEU A 126 9.25 -9.19 9.22
C LEU A 126 10.01 -9.23 10.54
N CYS A 127 9.60 -10.08 11.47
CA CYS A 127 10.28 -10.28 12.74
C CYS A 127 10.91 -11.68 12.78
N ALA A 128 12.22 -11.77 12.55
CA ALA A 128 12.97 -12.80 13.25
C ALA A 128 12.86 -12.45 14.73
N SER A 129 12.11 -13.23 15.50
CA SER A 129 12.10 -13.14 16.95
C SER A 129 13.53 -13.21 17.42
N SER A 130 14.07 -12.13 17.99
CA SER A 130 15.34 -12.12 18.69
C SER A 130 15.18 -12.87 20.01
N THR A 131 15.08 -14.19 19.94
CA THR A 131 15.33 -15.08 21.07
C THR A 131 16.83 -15.40 21.10
N ALA A 132 17.64 -14.39 21.36
CA ALA A 132 19.05 -14.59 21.65
C ALA A 132 19.48 -13.51 22.66
N SER A 133 18.96 -13.59 23.90
CA SER A 133 19.55 -12.86 25.02
C SER A 133 19.04 -13.40 26.36
N ALA A 134 19.34 -14.64 26.65
CA ALA A 134 19.26 -15.14 28.03
C ALA A 134 20.19 -16.34 28.19
N ASP A 135 21.48 -16.10 28.10
CA ASP A 135 22.46 -16.99 28.78
C ASP A 135 23.82 -16.32 28.88
N LEU A 136 23.95 -15.37 29.79
CA LEU A 136 25.24 -14.88 30.32
C LEU A 136 25.07 -14.45 31.78
N ARG A 137 24.59 -15.37 32.62
CA ARG A 137 24.82 -15.30 34.06
C ARG A 137 25.03 -16.72 34.56
N THR A 138 26.27 -17.15 34.50
CA THR A 138 26.90 -18.10 35.45
C THR A 138 28.31 -18.40 34.95
N ARG A 139 29.28 -17.59 35.41
CA ARG A 139 30.57 -18.06 35.92
C ARG A 139 31.35 -16.83 36.43
#